data_67879f47ed2aeb1f408bfef3dd1b6099
#
_entry.id   67879f47ed2aeb1f408bfef3dd1b6099
#
_cell.length_a   1.000
_cell.length_b   1.000
_cell.length_c   1.000
_cell.angle_alpha   90.00
_cell.angle_beta   90.00
_cell.angle_gamma   90.00
#
_symmetry.space_group_name_H-M   'P 1'
#
loop_
_entity.id
_entity.type
_entity.pdbx_description
1 polymer ?
#
loop_
_entity_poly.entity_id
_entity_poly.type
_entity_poly.pdbx_seq_one_letter_code
_entity_poly.pdbx_strand_id
1 'polypeptide(L)'
;MIWRVPIIIILCGICMLSGCFKRKSVQRVEKNTLKGSGTVYLVPLGDFPAATIENLAEHYRKRYGIDIMTLPKLELPKAVKSEERKQLIAEELITLIKNVKPELVYDPKAFVIGLTNEDMFIQQRDWQYAYSWRHEAKYAVISSNRMNEGSLLAASDELTQIRLRKMVTKNIGLLYFHLPQSDNPRSVLYGRIDSVKDLDKMGEEF
;
A
#
# COMPACT_ATOMS: atom_id res chain seq x y z
N MET A 1 -18.53 -39.23 -76.35
CA MET A 1 -18.50 -39.78 -74.95
C MET A 1 -17.63 -38.83 -74.12
N ILE A 2 -18.25 -37.85 -73.47
CA ILE A 2 -17.57 -36.75 -72.79
C ILE A 2 -17.81 -36.98 -71.26
N TRP A 3 -16.76 -37.31 -70.53
CA TRP A 3 -16.82 -37.49 -69.11
C TRP A 3 -16.66 -36.11 -68.38
N ARG A 4 -17.68 -35.72 -67.64
CA ARG A 4 -17.66 -34.56 -66.74
C ARG A 4 -17.14 -35.00 -65.39
N VAL A 5 -16.04 -34.36 -64.93
CA VAL A 5 -15.49 -34.49 -63.58
C VAL A 5 -16.11 -33.38 -62.73
N PRO A 6 -16.70 -33.67 -61.55
CA PRO A 6 -17.16 -32.60 -60.65
C PRO A 6 -16.01 -32.03 -59.85
N ILE A 7 -15.90 -30.71 -59.87
CA ILE A 7 -14.97 -29.93 -59.02
C ILE A 7 -15.57 -29.87 -57.61
N ILE A 8 -14.91 -30.50 -56.67
CA ILE A 8 -15.23 -30.38 -55.21
C ILE A 8 -14.51 -29.15 -54.71
N ILE A 9 -15.27 -28.08 -54.41
CA ILE A 9 -14.76 -26.91 -53.72
C ILE A 9 -14.70 -27.21 -52.23
N ILE A 10 -13.49 -27.41 -51.67
CA ILE A 10 -13.25 -27.51 -50.25
C ILE A 10 -13.22 -26.09 -49.68
N LEU A 11 -14.31 -25.66 -49.05
CA LEU A 11 -14.36 -24.45 -48.23
C LEU A 11 -13.57 -24.69 -46.94
N CYS A 12 -12.34 -24.20 -46.92
CA CYS A 12 -11.52 -24.15 -45.70
C CYS A 12 -12.05 -23.06 -44.78
N GLY A 13 -12.88 -23.47 -43.80
CA GLY A 13 -13.39 -22.57 -42.75
C GLY A 13 -12.26 -22.12 -41.85
N ILE A 14 -11.80 -20.87 -42.05
CA ILE A 14 -10.88 -20.21 -41.10
C ILE A 14 -11.70 -19.86 -39.86
N CYS A 15 -11.58 -20.69 -38.83
CA CYS A 15 -12.11 -20.43 -37.50
C CYS A 15 -11.24 -19.34 -36.86
N MET A 16 -11.65 -18.07 -36.99
CA MET A 16 -11.09 -16.95 -36.25
C MET A 16 -11.43 -17.16 -34.77
N LEU A 17 -10.49 -17.74 -34.01
CA LEU A 17 -10.52 -17.72 -32.57
C LEU A 17 -10.26 -16.29 -32.09
N SER A 18 -11.32 -15.47 -32.07
CA SER A 18 -11.34 -14.21 -31.36
C SER A 18 -11.26 -14.49 -29.86
N GLY A 19 -10.04 -14.67 -29.38
CA GLY A 19 -9.75 -14.69 -27.95
C GLY A 19 -10.15 -13.35 -27.34
N CYS A 20 -11.37 -13.30 -26.81
CA CYS A 20 -11.86 -12.16 -26.05
C CYS A 20 -11.04 -12.06 -24.77
N PHE A 21 -9.92 -11.34 -24.83
CA PHE A 21 -9.19 -10.92 -23.63
C PHE A 21 -10.12 -9.97 -22.86
N LYS A 22 -10.93 -10.53 -21.94
CA LYS A 22 -11.65 -9.73 -20.95
C LYS A 22 -10.60 -8.99 -20.15
N ARG A 23 -10.35 -7.71 -20.47
CA ARG A 23 -9.68 -6.78 -19.56
C ARG A 23 -10.46 -6.81 -18.25
N LYS A 24 -9.89 -7.41 -17.20
CA LYS A 24 -10.42 -7.26 -15.84
C LYS A 24 -10.44 -5.76 -15.55
N SER A 25 -11.62 -5.15 -15.60
CA SER A 25 -11.81 -3.77 -15.16
C SER A 25 -11.39 -3.69 -13.71
N VAL A 26 -10.63 -2.66 -13.38
CA VAL A 26 -10.36 -2.32 -11.97
C VAL A 26 -11.74 -2.04 -11.37
N GLN A 27 -12.23 -2.94 -10.53
CA GLN A 27 -13.44 -2.66 -9.76
C GLN A 27 -13.09 -1.56 -8.76
N ARG A 28 -13.54 -0.34 -9.07
CA ARG A 28 -13.49 0.78 -8.15
C ARG A 28 -14.54 0.51 -7.08
N VAL A 29 -14.13 0.40 -5.83
CA VAL A 29 -15.07 0.24 -4.73
C VAL A 29 -15.86 1.55 -4.61
N GLU A 30 -17.19 1.48 -4.70
CA GLU A 30 -18.00 2.68 -4.52
C GLU A 30 -17.82 3.21 -3.09
N LYS A 31 -17.58 4.51 -2.96
CA LYS A 31 -17.33 5.20 -1.69
C LYS A 31 -18.39 4.90 -0.63
N ASN A 32 -19.64 4.71 -1.06
CA ASN A 32 -20.80 4.43 -0.18
C ASN A 32 -20.79 2.99 0.39
N THR A 33 -19.91 2.10 -0.11
CA THR A 33 -19.80 0.71 0.36
C THR A 33 -18.69 0.55 1.40
N LEU A 34 -17.82 1.54 1.57
CA LEU A 34 -16.74 1.51 2.55
C LEU A 34 -17.33 1.67 3.96
N LYS A 35 -17.21 0.61 4.76
CA LYS A 35 -17.66 0.60 6.15
C LYS A 35 -16.44 0.39 7.04
N GLY A 36 -16.11 1.39 7.83
CA GLY A 36 -15.11 1.32 8.87
C GLY A 36 -15.68 1.91 10.17
N SER A 37 -15.14 1.50 11.29
CA SER A 37 -15.53 2.07 12.61
C SER A 37 -14.30 2.13 13.50
N GLY A 38 -14.18 3.19 14.28
CA GLY A 38 -13.04 3.43 15.16
C GLY A 38 -12.20 4.60 14.67
N THR A 39 -11.02 4.74 15.22
CA THR A 39 -10.08 5.85 14.96
C THR A 39 -8.78 5.35 14.37
N VAL A 40 -8.31 6.00 13.32
CA VAL A 40 -6.97 5.79 12.77
C VAL A 40 -6.01 6.79 13.40
N TYR A 41 -4.90 6.31 13.96
CA TYR A 41 -3.86 7.13 14.54
C TYR A 41 -2.63 7.13 13.63
N LEU A 42 -2.20 8.32 13.18
CA LEU A 42 -0.94 8.50 12.46
C LEU A 42 0.15 8.93 13.43
N VAL A 43 1.27 8.23 13.43
CA VAL A 43 2.38 8.43 14.36
C VAL A 43 3.65 8.75 13.57
N PRO A 44 4.22 9.98 13.68
CA PRO A 44 5.55 10.26 13.13
C PRO A 44 6.62 9.53 13.96
N LEU A 45 7.49 8.80 13.28
CA LEU A 45 8.59 8.05 13.85
C LEU A 45 9.92 8.69 13.42
N GLY A 46 10.75 9.11 14.39
CA GLY A 46 11.98 9.85 14.12
C GLY A 46 11.70 11.21 13.49
N ASP A 47 12.53 11.61 12.55
CA ASP A 47 12.44 12.93 11.90
C ASP A 47 11.42 12.98 10.74
N PHE A 48 10.35 12.18 10.83
CA PHE A 48 9.29 12.24 9.83
C PHE A 48 8.54 13.59 9.89
N PRO A 49 8.34 14.29 8.75
CA PRO A 49 7.80 15.64 8.76
C PRO A 49 6.37 15.72 9.28
N ALA A 50 6.14 16.53 10.33
CA ALA A 50 4.81 16.71 10.93
C ALA A 50 3.80 17.26 9.93
N ALA A 51 4.19 18.18 9.04
CA ALA A 51 3.31 18.72 8.00
C ALA A 51 2.79 17.63 7.05
N THR A 52 3.60 16.62 6.72
CA THR A 52 3.17 15.49 5.90
C THR A 52 2.11 14.65 6.61
N ILE A 53 2.27 14.43 7.92
CA ILE A 53 1.28 13.71 8.74
C ILE A 53 -0.07 14.45 8.75
N GLU A 54 -0.06 15.76 8.97
CA GLU A 54 -1.30 16.56 9.00
C GLU A 54 -1.98 16.59 7.63
N ASN A 55 -1.23 16.72 6.55
CA ASN A 55 -1.75 16.68 5.18
C ASN A 55 -2.42 15.32 4.88
N LEU A 56 -1.80 14.23 5.30
CA LEU A 56 -2.38 12.88 5.18
C LEU A 56 -3.67 12.78 5.99
N ALA A 57 -3.66 13.19 7.26
CA ALA A 57 -4.84 13.14 8.12
C ALA A 57 -6.01 13.96 7.53
N GLU A 58 -5.73 15.18 7.07
CA GLU A 58 -6.74 16.03 6.44
C GLU A 58 -7.29 15.40 5.14
N HIS A 59 -6.41 14.83 4.30
CA HIS A 59 -6.82 14.14 3.08
C HIS A 59 -7.83 13.03 3.38
N TYR A 60 -7.56 12.16 4.36
CA TYR A 60 -8.44 11.02 4.67
C TYR A 60 -9.72 11.45 5.38
N ARG A 61 -9.68 12.46 6.25
CA ARG A 61 -10.90 13.06 6.83
C ARG A 61 -11.83 13.57 5.73
N LYS A 62 -11.29 14.38 4.80
CA LYS A 62 -12.08 14.98 3.70
C LYS A 62 -12.52 13.93 2.68
N ARG A 63 -11.65 13.01 2.33
CA ARG A 63 -11.90 12.08 1.21
C ARG A 63 -12.84 10.94 1.61
N TYR A 64 -12.67 10.39 2.81
CA TYR A 64 -13.35 9.17 3.23
C TYR A 64 -14.19 9.32 4.50
N GLY A 65 -14.18 10.49 5.14
CA GLY A 65 -14.90 10.72 6.39
C GLY A 65 -14.38 9.86 7.56
N ILE A 66 -13.09 9.49 7.53
CA ILE A 66 -12.46 8.66 8.56
C ILE A 66 -12.20 9.51 9.80
N ASP A 67 -12.51 8.98 10.97
CA ASP A 67 -12.00 9.54 12.22
C ASP A 67 -10.50 9.22 12.30
N ILE A 68 -9.68 10.24 12.11
CA ILE A 68 -8.23 10.12 12.05
C ILE A 68 -7.56 11.18 12.92
N MET A 69 -6.63 10.75 13.77
CA MET A 69 -5.89 11.60 14.70
C MET A 69 -4.38 11.49 14.44
N THR A 70 -3.67 12.57 14.72
CA THR A 70 -2.22 12.60 14.69
C THR A 70 -1.70 12.49 16.12
N LEU A 71 -0.67 11.71 16.34
CA LEU A 71 0.00 11.56 17.64
C LEU A 71 1.32 12.35 17.64
N PRO A 72 1.82 12.73 18.83
CA PRO A 72 3.15 13.30 18.94
C PRO A 72 4.22 12.37 18.37
N LYS A 73 5.27 12.98 17.84
CA LYS A 73 6.46 12.28 17.34
C LYS A 73 7.04 11.33 18.40
N LEU A 74 7.40 10.11 17.96
CA LEU A 74 8.15 9.17 18.78
C LEU A 74 9.62 9.18 18.35
N GLU A 75 10.50 9.43 19.31
CA GLU A 75 11.93 9.30 19.08
C GLU A 75 12.32 7.84 18.87
N LEU A 76 13.29 7.59 18.01
CA LEU A 76 13.76 6.25 17.67
C LEU A 76 14.96 5.87 18.57
N PRO A 77 14.78 5.01 19.58
CA PRO A 77 15.88 4.51 20.38
C PRO A 77 16.78 3.59 19.54
N LYS A 78 18.05 3.46 19.93
CA LYS A 78 19.02 2.59 19.21
C LYS A 78 18.52 1.16 19.04
N ALA A 79 17.74 0.65 20.00
CA ALA A 79 17.20 -0.71 19.97
C ALA A 79 16.29 -1.02 18.76
N VAL A 80 15.66 -0.02 18.16
CA VAL A 80 14.82 -0.24 16.96
C VAL A 80 15.62 -0.29 15.64
N LYS A 81 16.96 -0.14 15.71
CA LYS A 81 17.85 -0.10 14.54
C LYS A 81 18.85 -1.24 14.55
N SER A 82 18.95 -1.95 13.47
CA SER A 82 20.01 -2.94 13.26
C SER A 82 21.35 -2.25 13.01
N GLU A 83 22.34 -2.53 13.86
CA GLU A 83 23.70 -2.00 13.67
C GLU A 83 24.38 -2.56 12.43
N GLU A 84 24.08 -3.81 12.08
CA GLU A 84 24.61 -4.49 10.90
C GLU A 84 24.04 -3.89 9.60
N ARG A 85 22.72 -3.79 9.52
CA ARG A 85 22.00 -3.35 8.31
C ARG A 85 21.87 -1.83 8.19
N LYS A 86 22.08 -1.10 9.29
CA LYS A 86 21.83 0.36 9.39
C LYS A 86 20.39 0.75 9.05
N GLN A 87 19.46 -0.18 9.17
CA GLN A 87 18.04 -0.04 8.88
C GLN A 87 17.21 -0.20 10.16
N LEU A 88 16.02 0.39 10.18
CA LEU A 88 15.03 0.18 11.23
C LEU A 88 14.44 -1.24 11.13
N ILE A 89 14.12 -1.83 12.27
CA ILE A 89 13.46 -3.12 12.40
C ILE A 89 11.96 -2.88 12.54
N ALA A 90 11.18 -3.32 11.55
CA ALA A 90 9.74 -3.04 11.47
C ALA A 90 8.96 -3.57 12.69
N GLU A 91 9.32 -4.74 13.20
CA GLU A 91 8.73 -5.34 14.38
C GLU A 91 9.00 -4.51 15.64
N GLU A 92 10.22 -3.98 15.78
CA GLU A 92 10.59 -3.14 16.93
C GLU A 92 9.91 -1.77 16.89
N LEU A 93 9.64 -1.22 15.70
CA LEU A 93 8.84 0.00 15.58
C LEU A 93 7.41 -0.19 16.08
N ILE A 94 6.78 -1.33 15.78
CA ILE A 94 5.45 -1.65 16.31
C ILE A 94 5.51 -1.84 17.83
N THR A 95 6.53 -2.51 18.33
CA THR A 95 6.75 -2.68 19.77
C THR A 95 6.94 -1.33 20.47
N LEU A 96 7.70 -0.42 19.88
CA LEU A 96 7.87 0.95 20.38
C LEU A 96 6.51 1.68 20.49
N ILE A 97 5.69 1.63 19.44
CA ILE A 97 4.36 2.25 19.41
C ILE A 97 3.49 1.68 20.54
N LYS A 98 3.44 0.35 20.72
CA LYS A 98 2.67 -0.32 21.77
C LYS A 98 3.12 0.11 23.18
N ASN A 99 4.43 0.23 23.40
CA ASN A 99 4.99 0.59 24.70
C ASN A 99 4.73 2.05 25.07
N VAL A 100 4.75 2.97 24.10
CA VAL A 100 4.54 4.40 24.34
C VAL A 100 3.06 4.78 24.39
N LYS A 101 2.19 3.97 23.79
CA LYS A 101 0.74 4.19 23.71
C LYS A 101 -0.05 2.94 24.15
N PRO A 102 0.15 2.47 25.41
CA PRO A 102 -0.48 1.26 25.90
C PRO A 102 -2.01 1.33 25.91
N GLU A 103 -2.59 2.53 26.05
CA GLU A 103 -4.03 2.73 25.99
C GLU A 103 -4.63 2.31 24.63
N LEU A 104 -3.88 2.49 23.54
CA LEU A 104 -4.32 2.07 22.22
C LEU A 104 -4.23 0.55 22.01
N VAL A 105 -3.40 -0.15 22.79
CA VAL A 105 -3.27 -1.61 22.70
C VAL A 105 -4.60 -2.30 23.02
N TYR A 106 -5.29 -1.81 24.06
CA TYR A 106 -6.53 -2.40 24.57
C TYR A 106 -7.79 -1.89 23.88
N ASP A 107 -7.71 -0.81 23.09
CA ASP A 107 -8.85 -0.31 22.32
C ASP A 107 -9.00 -1.10 21.02
N PRO A 108 -10.05 -1.95 20.85
CA PRO A 108 -10.25 -2.74 19.64
C PRO A 108 -10.60 -1.90 18.40
N LYS A 109 -10.92 -0.62 18.60
CA LYS A 109 -11.27 0.30 17.51
C LYS A 109 -10.15 1.27 17.15
N ALA A 110 -8.98 1.13 17.76
CA ALA A 110 -7.81 1.92 17.43
C ALA A 110 -6.97 1.21 16.36
N PHE A 111 -6.69 1.89 15.24
CA PHE A 111 -5.78 1.44 14.18
C PHE A 111 -4.60 2.40 14.12
N VAL A 112 -3.39 1.89 14.19
CA VAL A 112 -2.19 2.72 14.35
C VAL A 112 -1.25 2.53 13.17
N ILE A 113 -0.88 3.63 12.52
CA ILE A 113 0.03 3.66 11.37
C ILE A 113 1.22 4.56 11.72
N GLY A 114 2.37 3.96 11.96
CA GLY A 114 3.65 4.67 12.12
C GLY A 114 4.24 5.01 10.76
N LEU A 115 4.79 6.23 10.61
CA LEU A 115 5.44 6.69 9.39
C LEU A 115 6.86 7.14 9.69
N THR A 116 7.81 6.67 8.88
CA THR A 116 9.22 7.05 8.98
C THR A 116 9.80 7.36 7.60
N ASN A 117 10.84 8.18 7.55
CA ASN A 117 11.67 8.45 6.36
C ASN A 117 13.00 7.68 6.39
N GLU A 118 13.26 6.89 7.43
CA GLU A 118 14.43 6.00 7.48
C GLU A 118 14.14 4.66 6.80
N ASP A 119 15.18 4.03 6.27
CA ASP A 119 15.08 2.70 5.63
C ASP A 119 14.72 1.62 6.67
N MET A 120 13.91 0.67 6.24
CA MET A 120 13.29 -0.32 7.13
C MET A 120 13.34 -1.71 6.50
N PHE A 121 13.54 -2.73 7.33
CA PHE A 121 13.40 -4.13 6.92
C PHE A 121 12.53 -4.91 7.91
N ILE A 122 12.08 -6.09 7.49
CA ILE A 122 11.32 -7.03 8.29
C ILE A 122 12.26 -8.14 8.75
N GLN A 123 12.47 -8.27 10.05
CA GLN A 123 13.44 -9.23 10.61
C GLN A 123 13.05 -10.69 10.32
N GLN A 124 11.76 -10.98 10.28
CA GLN A 124 11.23 -12.32 10.01
C GLN A 124 11.18 -12.67 8.52
N ARG A 125 11.74 -11.82 7.65
CA ARG A 125 11.75 -12.01 6.19
C ARG A 125 13.16 -11.82 5.64
N ASP A 126 13.50 -12.63 4.65
CA ASP A 126 14.76 -12.49 3.91
C ASP A 126 14.62 -11.43 2.78
N TRP A 127 14.12 -10.23 3.15
CA TRP A 127 13.97 -9.10 2.24
C TRP A 127 15.01 -8.03 2.56
N GLN A 128 15.53 -7.39 1.52
CA GLN A 128 16.53 -6.34 1.70
C GLN A 128 15.96 -5.09 2.36
N TYR A 129 14.69 -4.80 2.11
CA TYR A 129 13.95 -3.67 2.70
C TYR A 129 12.44 -3.92 2.65
N ALA A 130 11.68 -3.05 3.30
CA ALA A 130 10.23 -3.06 3.25
C ALA A 130 9.65 -1.65 3.17
N TYR A 131 8.61 -1.47 2.34
CA TYR A 131 7.81 -0.23 2.33
C TYR A 131 6.81 -0.17 3.47
N SER A 132 6.30 -1.31 3.91
CA SER A 132 5.33 -1.40 4.99
C SER A 132 5.32 -2.78 5.63
N TRP A 133 5.07 -2.80 6.93
CA TRP A 133 4.80 -4.01 7.70
C TRP A 133 3.51 -3.83 8.51
N ARG A 134 2.69 -4.88 8.59
CA ARG A 134 1.44 -4.90 9.36
C ARG A 134 1.47 -6.01 10.41
N HIS A 135 0.86 -5.75 11.55
CA HIS A 135 0.78 -6.69 12.66
C HIS A 135 -0.60 -6.63 13.34
N GLU A 136 -1.15 -7.78 13.73
CA GLU A 136 -2.42 -7.95 14.47
C GLU A 136 -3.65 -7.29 13.81
N ALA A 137 -3.65 -7.11 12.48
CA ALA A 137 -4.72 -6.39 11.76
C ALA A 137 -5.06 -4.99 12.37
N LYS A 138 -4.16 -4.41 13.13
CA LYS A 138 -4.34 -3.19 13.91
C LYS A 138 -3.21 -2.19 13.71
N TYR A 139 -1.98 -2.67 13.57
CA TYR A 139 -0.77 -1.86 13.45
C TYR A 139 -0.20 -1.95 12.06
N ALA A 140 0.33 -0.82 11.59
CA ALA A 140 1.22 -0.77 10.44
C ALA A 140 2.37 0.19 10.69
N VAL A 141 3.51 -0.08 10.08
CA VAL A 141 4.59 0.89 9.91
C VAL A 141 4.90 1.02 8.43
N ILE A 142 5.20 2.25 7.99
CA ILE A 142 5.46 2.60 6.60
C ILE A 142 6.74 3.41 6.54
N SER A 143 7.67 3.00 5.68
CA SER A 143 8.87 3.77 5.36
C SER A 143 8.74 4.42 3.99
N SER A 144 9.00 5.72 3.92
CA SER A 144 9.07 6.47 2.66
C SER A 144 10.49 6.50 2.07
N ASN A 145 11.50 5.98 2.77
CA ASN A 145 12.90 6.09 2.39
C ASN A 145 13.16 5.70 0.93
N ARG A 146 12.71 4.53 0.51
CA ARG A 146 12.93 4.03 -0.84
C ARG A 146 11.87 4.47 -1.86
N MET A 147 10.95 5.32 -1.46
CA MET A 147 9.91 5.83 -2.35
C MET A 147 10.41 6.97 -3.26
N ASN A 148 11.60 7.53 -3.00
CA ASN A 148 12.25 8.53 -3.85
C ASN A 148 13.07 7.93 -5.00
N GLU A 149 13.26 6.62 -5.05
CA GLU A 149 14.03 5.95 -6.09
C GLU A 149 13.44 6.20 -7.49
N GLY A 150 14.32 6.42 -8.48
CA GLY A 150 13.93 6.61 -9.89
C GLY A 150 13.31 7.97 -10.19
N SER A 151 13.39 8.94 -9.29
CA SER A 151 12.90 10.31 -9.48
C SER A 151 14.04 11.27 -9.80
N LEU A 152 13.87 12.14 -10.81
CA LEU A 152 14.76 13.27 -11.08
C LEU A 152 14.48 14.39 -10.06
N LEU A 153 15.51 15.05 -9.57
CA LEU A 153 15.57 15.93 -8.40
C LEU A 153 14.36 16.86 -8.11
N ALA A 154 13.71 17.43 -9.10
CA ALA A 154 12.60 18.36 -8.89
C ALA A 154 11.21 17.69 -8.77
N ALA A 155 11.03 16.49 -9.33
CA ALA A 155 9.77 15.71 -9.25
C ALA A 155 9.80 14.72 -8.07
N SER A 156 10.89 14.64 -7.31
CA SER A 156 11.10 13.64 -6.27
C SER A 156 10.09 13.74 -5.14
N ASP A 157 9.81 14.96 -4.69
CA ASP A 157 8.96 15.15 -3.51
C ASP A 157 7.49 14.85 -3.81
N GLU A 158 6.96 15.31 -4.95
CA GLU A 158 5.58 15.04 -5.34
C GLU A 158 5.35 13.53 -5.59
N LEU A 159 6.25 12.89 -6.33
CA LEU A 159 6.15 11.45 -6.61
C LEU A 159 6.27 10.61 -5.34
N THR A 160 7.16 11.00 -4.43
CA THR A 160 7.30 10.35 -3.11
C THR A 160 6.02 10.52 -2.29
N GLN A 161 5.39 11.70 -2.31
CA GLN A 161 4.12 11.94 -1.62
C GLN A 161 2.97 11.11 -2.23
N ILE A 162 2.92 10.96 -3.55
CA ILE A 162 1.94 10.10 -4.22
C ILE A 162 2.13 8.64 -3.79
N ARG A 163 3.35 8.12 -3.84
CA ARG A 163 3.69 6.76 -3.42
C ARG A 163 3.36 6.50 -1.96
N LEU A 164 3.68 7.47 -1.10
CA LEU A 164 3.35 7.42 0.33
C LEU A 164 1.84 7.36 0.54
N ARG A 165 1.05 8.22 -0.12
CA ARG A 165 -0.42 8.17 -0.06
C ARG A 165 -0.95 6.80 -0.46
N LYS A 166 -0.47 6.22 -1.56
CA LYS A 166 -0.88 4.86 -1.98
C LYS A 166 -0.63 3.84 -0.88
N MET A 167 0.53 3.89 -0.21
CA MET A 167 0.83 2.98 0.89
C MET A 167 -0.04 3.23 2.13
N VAL A 168 -0.32 4.48 2.48
CA VAL A 168 -1.23 4.80 3.58
C VAL A 168 -2.65 4.39 3.24
N THR A 169 -3.16 4.70 2.03
CA THR A 169 -4.47 4.25 1.54
C THR A 169 -4.61 2.73 1.62
N LYS A 170 -3.60 1.99 1.12
CA LYS A 170 -3.57 0.52 1.22
C LYS A 170 -3.71 0.05 2.66
N ASN A 171 -2.93 0.60 3.59
CA ASN A 171 -2.97 0.17 4.99
C ASN A 171 -4.29 0.55 5.67
N ILE A 172 -4.86 1.72 5.40
CA ILE A 172 -6.22 2.08 5.86
C ILE A 172 -7.25 1.11 5.30
N GLY A 173 -7.18 0.76 4.01
CA GLY A 173 -8.08 -0.21 3.40
C GLY A 173 -8.06 -1.56 4.09
N LEU A 174 -6.87 -2.07 4.38
CA LEU A 174 -6.70 -3.39 4.99
C LEU A 174 -7.01 -3.41 6.48
N LEU A 175 -6.65 -2.35 7.22
CA LEU A 175 -6.82 -2.30 8.68
C LEU A 175 -8.19 -1.76 9.09
N TYR A 176 -8.59 -0.60 8.57
CA TYR A 176 -9.78 0.12 9.01
C TYR A 176 -11.05 -0.30 8.26
N PHE A 177 -10.96 -0.48 6.93
CA PHE A 177 -12.10 -0.93 6.12
C PHE A 177 -12.17 -2.45 5.96
N HIS A 178 -11.19 -3.20 6.47
CA HIS A 178 -11.08 -4.66 6.39
C HIS A 178 -11.22 -5.20 4.95
N LEU A 179 -10.76 -4.43 3.97
CA LEU A 179 -10.80 -4.84 2.56
C LEU A 179 -9.78 -5.95 2.30
N PRO A 180 -10.07 -6.91 1.44
CA PRO A 180 -9.12 -7.95 1.07
C PRO A 180 -7.99 -7.39 0.20
N GLN A 181 -6.81 -8.02 0.26
CA GLN A 181 -5.75 -7.77 -0.69
C GLN A 181 -6.20 -8.12 -2.11
N SER A 182 -5.62 -7.43 -3.10
CA SER A 182 -5.90 -7.63 -4.51
C SER A 182 -4.66 -8.17 -5.24
N ASP A 183 -4.87 -9.09 -6.18
CA ASP A 183 -3.83 -9.55 -7.11
C ASP A 183 -3.70 -8.64 -8.34
N ASN A 184 -4.57 -7.65 -8.48
CA ASN A 184 -4.51 -6.68 -9.58
C ASN A 184 -3.46 -5.60 -9.29
N PRO A 185 -2.37 -5.49 -10.10
CA PRO A 185 -1.30 -4.51 -9.87
C PRO A 185 -1.75 -3.04 -9.98
N ARG A 186 -2.94 -2.77 -10.51
CA ARG A 186 -3.51 -1.42 -10.59
C ARG A 186 -4.41 -1.08 -9.40
N SER A 187 -4.68 -2.02 -8.51
CA SER A 187 -5.44 -1.77 -7.29
C SER A 187 -4.53 -1.14 -6.24
N VAL A 188 -5.05 -0.17 -5.48
CA VAL A 188 -4.35 0.35 -4.29
C VAL A 188 -4.13 -0.73 -3.24
N LEU A 189 -4.94 -1.80 -3.26
CA LEU A 189 -4.84 -2.95 -2.36
C LEU A 189 -3.91 -4.06 -2.89
N TYR A 190 -3.11 -3.80 -3.92
CA TYR A 190 -2.21 -4.80 -4.50
C TYR A 190 -1.29 -5.43 -3.45
N GLY A 191 -1.23 -6.78 -3.44
CA GLY A 191 -0.54 -7.56 -2.42
C GLY A 191 0.98 -7.54 -2.52
N ARG A 192 1.53 -7.53 -3.73
CA ARG A 192 2.96 -7.73 -4.02
C ARG A 192 3.60 -6.44 -4.48
N ILE A 193 4.39 -5.83 -3.60
CA ILE A 193 5.11 -4.57 -3.89
C ILE A 193 6.59 -4.84 -3.64
N ASP A 194 7.30 -5.15 -4.72
CA ASP A 194 8.72 -5.49 -4.68
C ASP A 194 9.61 -4.29 -5.06
N SER A 195 9.02 -3.26 -5.68
CA SER A 195 9.75 -2.07 -6.16
C SER A 195 8.86 -0.83 -6.27
N VAL A 196 9.47 0.35 -6.44
CA VAL A 196 8.74 1.60 -6.76
C VAL A 196 7.92 1.50 -8.04
N LYS A 197 8.35 0.67 -9.01
CA LYS A 197 7.59 0.44 -10.25
C LYS A 197 6.23 -0.19 -9.99
N ASP A 198 6.11 -0.98 -8.92
CA ASP A 198 4.82 -1.56 -8.52
C ASP A 198 3.95 -0.50 -7.84
N LEU A 199 4.54 0.36 -6.99
CA LEU A 199 3.86 1.52 -6.42
C LEU A 199 3.33 2.45 -7.52
N ASP A 200 4.12 2.68 -8.58
CA ASP A 200 3.73 3.57 -9.69
C ASP A 200 2.53 3.03 -10.47
N LYS A 201 2.42 1.69 -10.63
CA LYS A 201 1.28 1.05 -11.30
C LYS A 201 -0.01 1.07 -10.48
N MET A 202 0.10 1.08 -9.14
CA MET A 202 -1.06 1.07 -8.26
C MET A 202 -1.91 2.33 -8.42
N GLY A 203 -3.23 2.20 -8.23
CA GLY A 203 -4.12 3.34 -8.03
C GLY A 203 -3.86 4.04 -6.69
N GLU A 204 -4.44 5.22 -6.52
CA GLU A 204 -4.37 5.98 -5.26
C GLU A 204 -5.60 5.76 -4.37
N GLU A 205 -6.68 5.24 -4.94
CA GLU A 205 -8.00 5.11 -4.31
C GLU A 205 -8.52 3.67 -4.42
N PHE A 206 -9.50 3.35 -3.56
CA PHE A 206 -10.22 2.06 -3.55
C PHE A 206 -11.10 1.86 -4.75
#